data_367cfebb3c1b9d25599ce57611d1f7aa
#
_entry.id   367cfebb3c1b9d25599ce57611d1f7aa
#
_cell.length_a   1.000
_cell.length_b   1.000
_cell.length_c   1.000
_cell.angle_alpha   90.00
_cell.angle_beta   90.00
_cell.angle_gamma   90.00
#
_symmetry.space_group_name_H-M   'P 1'
#
loop_
_entity.id
_entity.type
_entity.pdbx_description
1 polymer ?
#
loop_
_entity_poly.entity_id
_entity_poly.type
_entity_poly.pdbx_seq_one_letter_code
_entity_poly.pdbx_strand_id
1 'polypeptide(L)'
;MTNSSAMPNTSVMSNPSQQDRRQYRRVRVSWPVVVAVGKNRYLSRSLNVSMYGAKVRTKARLATGTTAQLEMVSSDGTPLRVEAVVWRVDSDGLAFLFRHGIEHPLLRTR
;
A
#
# COMPACT_ATOMS: atom_id res chain seq x y z
N MET A 1 -25.91 11.51 19.01
CA MET A 1 -26.03 11.13 18.96
C MET A 1 -26.10 10.89 18.91
N THR A 2 -25.46 10.85 18.83
CA THR A 2 -25.39 10.41 18.75
C THR A 2 -25.13 10.14 18.50
N ASN A 3 -24.66 10.16 18.53
CA ASN A 3 -24.45 9.68 18.32
C ASN A 3 -24.02 9.57 18.02
N SER A 4 -23.68 9.71 18.14
CA SER A 4 -23.41 9.44 17.90
C SER A 4 -23.08 9.35 17.60
N SER A 5 -22.85 9.49 17.76
CA SER A 5 -22.57 9.24 17.49
C SER A 5 -22.21 9.27 17.17
N ALA A 6 -21.97 9.49 17.31
CA ALA A 6 -21.59 9.35 17.05
C ALA A 6 -21.12 9.48 16.73
N MET A 7 -20.78 9.57 16.72
CA MET A 7 -20.33 9.50 16.42
C MET A 7 -19.82 9.69 16.17
N PRO A 8 -19.57 9.82 16.33
CA PRO A 8 -19.05 9.77 16.07
C PRO A 8 -18.62 9.79 15.73
N ASN A 9 -18.38 9.81 15.69
CA ASN A 9 -18.02 9.56 15.32
C ASN A 9 -17.54 9.64 14.91
N THR A 10 -17.32 9.77 14.95
CA THR A 10 -16.89 9.64 14.52
C THR A 10 -16.54 9.79 14.03
N SER A 11 -16.31 9.97 14.09
CA SER A 11 -15.92 9.94 13.56
C SER A 11 -15.54 10.14 13.16
N VAL A 12 -15.39 10.35 13.31
CA VAL A 12 -14.99 10.28 12.84
C VAL A 12 -14.67 10.27 12.47
N MET A 13 -14.29 10.34 12.45
CA MET A 13 -13.90 9.97 12.14
C MET A 13 -14.13 9.70 11.51
N SER A 14 -14.33 9.69 11.11
CA SER A 14 -14.44 9.33 10.38
C SER A 14 -14.19 9.05 9.80
N ASN A 15 -15.00 8.86 10.01
CA ASN A 15 -13.86 8.55 9.47
C ASN A 15 -13.44 8.95 8.08
N PRO A 16 -12.55 9.78 7.96
CA PRO A 16 -12.06 10.26 6.69
C PRO A 16 -11.40 9.18 5.85
N SER A 17 -10.97 8.11 6.45
CA SER A 17 -10.30 7.06 5.71
C SER A 17 -11.20 6.46 4.64
N GLN A 18 -12.50 6.45 4.84
CA GLN A 18 -13.41 5.95 3.82
C GLN A 18 -13.39 6.81 2.58
N GLN A 19 -13.39 8.12 2.76
CA GLN A 19 -13.33 9.02 1.63
C GLN A 19 -12.00 8.97 0.94
N ASP A 20 -10.94 8.80 1.72
CA ASP A 20 -9.61 8.74 1.14
C ASP A 20 -9.48 7.58 0.19
N ARG A 21 -10.11 6.45 0.51
CA ARG A 21 -10.05 5.30 -0.37
C ARG A 21 -10.70 5.56 -1.71
N ARG A 22 -11.72 6.39 -1.75
CA ARG A 22 -12.34 6.74 -3.02
C ARG A 22 -11.43 7.61 -3.86
N GLN A 23 -10.59 8.41 -3.21
CA GLN A 23 -9.72 9.33 -3.90
C GLN A 23 -8.51 8.62 -4.50
N TYR A 24 -8.13 7.47 -3.97
CA TYR A 24 -6.91 6.80 -4.40
C TYR A 24 -7.27 5.49 -5.05
N ARG A 25 -7.12 5.49 -6.36
CA ARG A 25 -7.46 4.34 -7.17
C ARG A 25 -6.55 3.17 -6.82
N ARG A 26 -7.14 2.03 -6.57
CA ARG A 26 -6.42 0.80 -6.31
C ARG A 26 -6.53 -0.06 -7.55
N VAL A 27 -5.40 -0.43 -8.12
CA VAL A 27 -5.35 -1.11 -9.40
C VAL A 27 -4.75 -2.50 -9.20
N ARG A 28 -5.40 -3.49 -9.77
CA ARG A 28 -4.88 -4.85 -9.72
C ARG A 28 -3.85 -5.02 -10.82
N VAL A 29 -2.60 -4.94 -10.42
CA VAL A 29 -1.48 -5.11 -11.34
C VAL A 29 -0.45 -6.02 -10.69
N SER A 30 0.15 -6.87 -11.50
CA SER A 30 1.17 -7.79 -11.04
C SER A 30 2.53 -7.29 -11.52
N TRP A 31 3.04 -6.28 -10.83
CA TRP A 31 4.35 -5.72 -11.14
C TRP A 31 5.42 -6.45 -10.36
N PRO A 32 6.62 -6.61 -10.93
CA PRO A 32 7.76 -7.08 -10.15
C PRO A 32 8.05 -6.11 -9.00
N VAL A 33 8.26 -6.67 -7.82
CA VAL A 33 8.56 -5.88 -6.63
C VAL A 33 9.73 -6.54 -5.92
N VAL A 34 10.75 -5.76 -5.57
CA VAL A 34 11.78 -6.22 -4.66
C VAL A 34 11.48 -5.62 -3.30
N VAL A 35 11.29 -6.48 -2.31
CA VAL A 35 11.10 -6.05 -0.93
C VAL A 35 12.46 -6.13 -0.25
N ALA A 36 13.02 -4.99 0.11
CA ALA A 36 14.34 -4.91 0.70
C ALA A 36 14.23 -4.51 2.17
N VAL A 37 14.76 -5.35 3.06
CA VAL A 37 14.77 -5.10 4.49
C VAL A 37 16.20 -5.37 4.98
N GLY A 38 16.88 -4.32 5.43
CA GLY A 38 18.27 -4.48 5.81
C GLY A 38 19.08 -5.00 4.65
N LYS A 39 19.73 -6.12 4.84
CA LYS A 39 20.55 -6.73 3.80
C LYS A 39 19.78 -7.74 2.95
N ASN A 40 18.53 -8.00 3.28
CA ASN A 40 17.76 -9.03 2.61
C ASN A 40 16.91 -8.42 1.52
N ARG A 41 16.83 -9.12 0.39
CA ARG A 41 16.05 -8.69 -0.75
C ARG A 41 15.20 -9.86 -1.20
N TYR A 42 13.91 -9.62 -1.37
CA TYR A 42 12.95 -10.66 -1.72
C TYR A 42 12.28 -10.31 -3.03
N LEU A 43 12.45 -11.17 -4.02
CA LEU A 43 11.77 -11.00 -5.30
C LEU A 43 10.29 -11.33 -5.11
N SER A 44 9.46 -10.40 -5.48
CA SER A 44 8.04 -10.47 -5.14
C SER A 44 7.22 -9.92 -6.30
N ARG A 45 5.91 -9.90 -6.15
CA ARG A 45 5.01 -9.33 -7.14
C ARG A 45 3.87 -8.64 -6.43
N SER A 46 3.40 -7.55 -7.00
CA SER A 46 2.26 -6.86 -6.45
C SER A 46 0.97 -7.62 -6.77
N LEU A 47 -0.01 -7.48 -5.89
CA LEU A 47 -1.37 -7.96 -6.12
C LEU A 47 -2.29 -6.78 -6.46
N ASN A 48 -2.04 -5.65 -5.83
CA ASN A 48 -2.68 -4.40 -6.20
C ASN A 48 -1.79 -3.25 -5.75
N VAL A 49 -1.95 -2.11 -6.38
CA VAL A 49 -1.14 -0.92 -6.10
C VAL A 49 -2.05 0.29 -6.14
N SER A 50 -1.80 1.22 -5.25
CA SER A 50 -2.43 2.54 -5.27
C SER A 50 -1.35 3.58 -5.07
N MET A 51 -1.74 4.85 -5.08
CA MET A 51 -0.79 5.94 -4.89
C MET A 51 -0.07 5.84 -3.55
N TYR A 52 -0.72 5.32 -2.51
CA TYR A 52 -0.18 5.33 -1.16
C TYR A 52 0.02 3.95 -0.56
N GLY A 53 -0.11 2.91 -1.34
CA GLY A 53 0.09 1.59 -0.78
C GLY A 53 0.06 0.51 -1.82
N ALA A 54 0.45 -0.70 -1.39
CA ALA A 54 0.41 -1.86 -2.28
C ALA A 54 0.27 -3.11 -1.44
N LYS A 55 -0.41 -4.08 -2.01
CA LYS A 55 -0.40 -5.42 -1.45
C LYS A 55 0.55 -6.25 -2.30
N VAL A 56 1.47 -6.94 -1.65
CA VAL A 56 2.57 -7.62 -2.33
C VAL A 56 2.61 -9.07 -1.90
N ARG A 57 2.64 -9.95 -2.88
CA ARG A 57 2.88 -11.37 -2.63
C ARG A 57 4.38 -11.57 -2.52
N THR A 58 4.84 -12.03 -1.36
CA THR A 58 6.26 -12.12 -1.08
C THR A 58 6.53 -13.27 -0.13
N LYS A 59 7.74 -13.82 -0.21
CA LYS A 59 8.19 -14.83 0.75
C LYS A 59 8.75 -14.20 2.02
N ALA A 60 8.92 -12.90 2.02
CA ALA A 60 9.41 -12.20 3.21
C ALA A 60 8.38 -12.34 4.34
N ARG A 61 8.86 -12.68 5.52
CA ARG A 61 8.00 -12.78 6.69
C ARG A 61 8.29 -11.58 7.58
N LEU A 62 7.46 -10.57 7.44
CA LEU A 62 7.68 -9.31 8.12
C LEU A 62 6.48 -9.01 9.02
N ALA A 63 6.78 -8.57 10.23
CA ALA A 63 5.74 -8.20 11.18
C ALA A 63 5.18 -6.83 10.82
N THR A 64 3.95 -6.60 11.24
CA THR A 64 3.33 -5.28 11.14
C THR A 64 4.25 -4.26 11.80
N GLY A 65 4.43 -3.12 11.13
CA GLY A 65 5.30 -2.06 11.61
C GLY A 65 6.71 -2.11 11.06
N THR A 66 7.07 -3.18 10.35
CA THR A 66 8.39 -3.29 9.74
C THR A 66 8.51 -2.32 8.58
N THR A 67 9.61 -1.57 8.52
CA THR A 67 9.90 -0.69 7.40
C THR A 67 10.68 -1.45 6.34
N ALA A 68 10.31 -1.25 5.09
CA ALA A 68 10.97 -1.88 3.97
C ALA A 68 11.10 -0.88 2.83
N GLN A 69 12.06 -1.13 1.95
CA GLN A 69 12.19 -0.38 0.71
C GLN A 69 11.59 -1.22 -0.39
N LEU A 70 10.64 -0.66 -1.11
CA LEU A 70 10.02 -1.35 -2.24
C LEU A 70 10.56 -0.79 -3.54
N GLU A 71 11.02 -1.68 -4.40
CA GLU A 71 11.47 -1.32 -5.74
C GLU A 71 10.55 -2.03 -6.72
N MET A 72 9.76 -1.26 -7.45
CA MET A 72 8.76 -1.82 -8.35
C MET A 72 9.07 -1.38 -9.77
N VAL A 73 8.66 -2.19 -10.73
CA VAL A 73 8.75 -1.81 -12.13
C VAL A 73 7.36 -1.96 -12.72
N SER A 74 6.81 -0.84 -13.18
CA SER A 74 5.48 -0.86 -13.76
C SER A 74 5.47 -1.54 -15.11
N SER A 75 4.27 -1.79 -15.64
CA SER A 75 4.16 -2.52 -16.90
C SER A 75 4.77 -1.77 -18.07
N ASP A 76 4.91 -0.45 -17.98
CA ASP A 76 5.57 0.32 -19.03
C ASP A 76 7.08 0.46 -18.80
N GLY A 77 7.61 -0.26 -17.80
CA GLY A 77 9.04 -0.23 -17.53
C GLY A 77 9.50 0.87 -16.60
N THR A 78 8.60 1.66 -16.06
CA THR A 78 8.96 2.74 -15.16
C THR A 78 9.38 2.18 -13.80
N PRO A 79 10.59 2.50 -13.33
CA PRO A 79 10.99 2.09 -11.98
C PRO A 79 10.38 3.01 -10.93
N LEU A 80 9.91 2.41 -9.86
CA LEU A 80 9.31 3.14 -8.75
C LEU A 80 9.96 2.62 -7.47
N ARG A 81 10.48 3.53 -6.68
CA ARG A 81 11.14 3.17 -5.43
C ARG A 81 10.50 3.97 -4.30
N VAL A 82 10.11 3.27 -3.24
CA VAL A 82 9.42 3.93 -2.15
C VAL A 82 9.70 3.21 -0.85
N GLU A 83 9.83 3.99 0.21
CA GLU A 83 9.91 3.44 1.55
C GLU A 83 8.50 3.17 2.06
N ALA A 84 8.31 2.02 2.69
CA ALA A 84 6.99 1.58 3.10
C ALA A 84 7.04 0.88 4.44
N VAL A 85 5.89 0.78 5.06
CA VAL A 85 5.76 0.08 6.32
C VAL A 85 4.69 -0.99 6.17
N VAL A 86 4.94 -2.17 6.73
CA VAL A 86 3.94 -3.25 6.75
C VAL A 86 2.84 -2.82 7.71
N TRP A 87 1.63 -2.69 7.19
CA TRP A 87 0.55 -2.30 8.07
C TRP A 87 -0.43 -3.45 8.32
N ARG A 88 -0.40 -4.47 7.48
CA ARG A 88 -1.26 -5.64 7.67
C ARG A 88 -0.63 -6.86 7.02
N VAL A 89 -0.74 -8.00 7.68
CA VAL A 89 -0.28 -9.28 7.15
C VAL A 89 -1.52 -10.09 6.78
N ASP A 90 -1.65 -10.42 5.51
CA ASP A 90 -2.78 -11.18 5.00
C ASP A 90 -2.31 -12.58 4.59
N SER A 91 -3.25 -13.48 4.37
CA SER A 91 -2.92 -14.84 3.98
C SER A 91 -2.24 -14.91 2.61
N ASP A 92 -2.49 -13.93 1.74
CA ASP A 92 -1.96 -13.94 0.38
C ASP A 92 -0.84 -12.93 0.16
N GLY A 93 -0.45 -12.17 1.18
CA GLY A 93 0.63 -11.22 1.02
C GLY A 93 0.68 -10.20 2.13
N LEU A 94 1.54 -9.22 1.94
CA LEU A 94 1.73 -8.13 2.90
C LEU A 94 1.15 -6.85 2.33
N ALA A 95 0.41 -6.14 3.15
CA ALA A 95 -0.11 -4.83 2.77
C ALA A 95 0.84 -3.76 3.30
N PHE A 96 1.34 -2.94 2.39
CA PHE A 96 2.28 -1.88 2.70
C PHE A 96 1.62 -0.52 2.55
N LEU A 97 1.96 0.39 3.44
CA LEU A 97 1.66 1.80 3.29
C LEU A 97 2.94 2.52 2.91
N PHE A 98 2.87 3.37 1.88
CA PHE A 98 4.03 4.13 1.42
C PHE A 98 4.22 5.36 2.30
N ARG A 99 5.47 5.72 2.53
CA ARG A 99 5.77 6.96 3.24
C ARG A 99 5.37 8.17 2.44
N HIS A 100 5.52 8.08 1.13
CA HIS A 100 5.16 9.17 0.21
C HIS A 100 4.38 8.57 -0.92
N GLY A 101 3.47 9.33 -1.48
CA GLY A 101 2.73 8.86 -2.62
C GLY A 101 3.63 8.63 -3.83
N ILE A 102 3.27 7.67 -4.65
CA ILE A 102 3.97 7.43 -5.90
C ILE A 102 3.13 7.95 -7.05
N GLU A 103 3.83 8.36 -8.12
CA GLU A 103 3.18 8.91 -9.31
C GLU A 103 3.22 7.91 -10.44
N HIS A 104 2.06 7.61 -10.98
CA HIS A 104 1.96 6.78 -12.18
C HIS A 104 0.60 7.00 -12.80
N PRO A 105 0.51 7.10 -14.14
CA PRO A 105 -0.77 7.38 -14.78
C PRO A 105 -1.88 6.41 -14.41
N LEU A 106 -1.56 5.13 -14.23
CA LEU A 106 -2.58 4.15 -13.86
C LEU A 106 -3.19 4.39 -12.49
N LEU A 107 -2.48 5.10 -11.61
CA LEU A 107 -2.91 5.29 -10.23
C LEU A 107 -3.60 6.62 -10.00
N ARG A 108 -3.68 7.45 -11.02
CA ARG A 108 -4.31 8.75 -10.87
C ARG A 108 -5.80 8.60 -10.73
N THR A 109 -6.37 9.40 -9.83
CA THR A 109 -7.80 9.46 -9.69
C THR A 109 -8.38 10.35 -10.77
N ARG A 110 -9.66 10.13 -11.05
CA ARG A 110 -10.33 10.89 -12.08
C ARG A 110 -11.28 11.88 -11.51
#